data_6c910b938694dfca412d76dac5ce06ab
#
_entry.id   6c910b938694dfca412d76dac5ce06ab
#
_cell.length_a   1.000
_cell.length_b   1.000
_cell.length_c   1.000
_cell.angle_alpha   90.00
_cell.angle_beta   90.00
_cell.angle_gamma   90.00
#
_symmetry.space_group_name_H-M   'P 1'
#
loop_
_entity.id
_entity.type
_entity.pdbx_description
1 polymer ?
#
loop_
_entity_poly.entity_id
_entity_poly.type
_entity_poly.pdbx_seq_one_letter_code
_entity_poly.pdbx_strand_id
1 'polypeptide(L)'
;MSTLVARNVWRFYGKTPAVQGLDLEIEEGSAYGFIGPNGAGKSTTLRILATIDRPDAGRVWVRGYDTQQEPERVRRMMGFMPDPFGMPDGFTVEQFLEFFAVAYRLSPIRRKTRVARAIELTRIGERRKDKVTELSKGWKQRVLLAKTLIHDPSVLLLDEPAAGLDPAARIEFREIIRTLRDLGKTIIVSSHILTELAGFCDSVGIIERGRMLVSGKIDDILDRLNPSDQLAFEVLGDPRLAARVLQSRPEVSEVGVEGAEGAEGESGLATVVATLKGRSEPQQRAMLLAVLVAARVQVCGLSTRQEGLEDLFLKVAGQQGGGQAEMFSGDAMRRLLGARKATS
;
A
#
# COMPACT_ATOMS: atom_id res chain seq x y z
N MET A 1 8.42 -18.51 3.54
CA MET A 1 7.28 -19.29 4.09
C MET A 1 6.16 -18.35 4.45
N SER A 2 4.90 -18.76 4.21
CA SER A 2 3.76 -17.90 4.48
C SER A 2 3.45 -17.85 5.97
N THR A 3 3.43 -16.64 6.54
CA THR A 3 3.10 -16.41 7.95
C THR A 3 1.60 -16.34 8.19
N LEU A 4 0.84 -15.80 7.23
CA LEU A 4 -0.60 -15.68 7.31
C LEU A 4 -1.24 -16.23 6.04
N VAL A 5 -2.21 -17.12 6.20
CA VAL A 5 -2.95 -17.74 5.10
C VAL A 5 -4.44 -17.68 5.41
N ALA A 6 -5.23 -17.13 4.50
CA ALA A 6 -6.69 -17.18 4.52
C ALA A 6 -7.17 -17.89 3.26
N ARG A 7 -8.16 -18.78 3.38
CA ARG A 7 -8.71 -19.55 2.28
C ARG A 7 -10.24 -19.51 2.30
N ASN A 8 -10.79 -18.99 1.20
CA ASN A 8 -12.23 -18.90 0.93
C ASN A 8 -13.01 -18.29 2.10
N VAL A 9 -12.52 -17.17 2.65
CA VAL A 9 -13.10 -16.55 3.85
C VAL A 9 -14.35 -15.76 3.47
N TRP A 10 -15.44 -16.02 4.19
CA TRP A 10 -16.73 -15.33 4.08
C TRP A 10 -17.14 -14.71 5.40
N ARG A 11 -17.74 -13.52 5.33
CA ARG A 11 -18.35 -12.87 6.48
C ARG A 11 -19.59 -12.09 6.07
N PHE A 12 -20.69 -12.31 6.80
CA PHE A 12 -21.95 -11.63 6.59
C PHE A 12 -22.34 -10.81 7.82
N TYR A 13 -22.93 -9.64 7.62
CA TYR A 13 -23.66 -8.89 8.63
C TYR A 13 -25.13 -8.85 8.20
N GLY A 14 -25.95 -9.69 8.84
CA GLY A 14 -27.31 -9.97 8.39
C GLY A 14 -27.30 -10.58 6.98
N LYS A 15 -27.89 -9.90 6.00
CA LYS A 15 -27.90 -10.35 4.60
C LYS A 15 -26.76 -9.74 3.75
N THR A 16 -26.00 -8.83 4.32
CA THR A 16 -24.95 -8.12 3.57
C THR A 16 -23.62 -8.85 3.68
N PRO A 17 -23.05 -9.34 2.58
CA PRO A 17 -21.73 -9.95 2.58
C PRO A 17 -20.66 -8.87 2.70
N ALA A 18 -19.91 -8.87 3.81
CA ALA A 18 -18.79 -7.96 4.05
C ALA A 18 -17.46 -8.50 3.53
N VAL A 19 -17.29 -9.83 3.52
CA VAL A 19 -16.15 -10.53 2.92
C VAL A 19 -16.70 -11.71 2.11
N GLN A 20 -16.19 -11.91 0.88
CA GLN A 20 -16.76 -12.82 -0.07
C GLN A 20 -15.67 -13.69 -0.74
N GLY A 21 -15.44 -14.89 -0.19
CA GLY A 21 -14.50 -15.86 -0.74
C GLY A 21 -13.07 -15.31 -0.83
N LEU A 22 -12.62 -14.63 0.23
CA LEU A 22 -11.31 -13.99 0.24
C LEU A 22 -10.20 -15.03 0.44
N ASP A 23 -9.26 -15.04 -0.52
CA ASP A 23 -8.00 -15.75 -0.43
C ASP A 23 -6.87 -14.75 -0.23
N LEU A 24 -6.00 -15.02 0.75
CA LEU A 24 -4.86 -14.16 1.09
C LEU A 24 -3.70 -15.01 1.57
N GLU A 25 -2.50 -14.66 1.12
CA GLU A 25 -1.27 -15.29 1.55
C GLU A 25 -0.18 -14.24 1.73
N ILE A 26 0.45 -14.22 2.91
CA ILE A 26 1.42 -13.20 3.29
C ILE A 26 2.71 -13.87 3.76
N GLU A 27 3.82 -13.47 3.18
CA GLU A 27 5.14 -13.99 3.50
C GLU A 27 5.65 -13.46 4.84
N GLU A 28 6.50 -14.25 5.52
CA GLU A 28 7.12 -13.85 6.78
C GLU A 28 8.05 -12.66 6.58
N GLY A 29 8.00 -11.69 7.50
CA GLY A 29 8.85 -10.51 7.47
C GLY A 29 8.51 -9.48 6.39
N SER A 30 7.40 -9.67 5.65
CA SER A 30 6.96 -8.73 4.63
C SER A 30 5.99 -7.68 5.17
N ALA A 31 5.93 -6.53 4.48
CA ALA A 31 4.89 -5.52 4.67
C ALA A 31 3.86 -5.63 3.53
N TYR A 32 2.61 -5.88 3.89
CA TYR A 32 1.50 -6.05 2.97
C TYR A 32 0.49 -4.90 3.07
N GLY A 33 0.26 -4.20 1.97
CA GLY A 33 -0.74 -3.14 1.85
C GLY A 33 -2.12 -3.71 1.49
N PHE A 34 -3.14 -3.45 2.31
CA PHE A 34 -4.51 -3.88 2.07
C PHE A 34 -5.38 -2.69 1.68
N ILE A 35 -5.67 -2.55 0.39
CA ILE A 35 -6.18 -1.31 -0.23
C ILE A 35 -7.62 -1.50 -0.67
N GLY A 36 -8.44 -0.47 -0.47
CA GLY A 36 -9.82 -0.45 -0.97
C GLY A 36 -10.62 0.73 -0.42
N PRO A 37 -11.77 1.07 -1.04
CA PRO A 37 -12.62 2.15 -0.56
C PRO A 37 -13.23 1.85 0.81
N ASN A 38 -13.83 2.86 1.41
CA ASN A 38 -14.60 2.68 2.65
C ASN A 38 -15.75 1.71 2.40
N GLY A 39 -15.95 0.77 3.35
CA GLY A 39 -16.95 -0.29 3.19
C GLY A 39 -16.51 -1.47 2.30
N ALA A 40 -15.28 -1.49 1.76
CA ALA A 40 -14.78 -2.60 0.94
C ALA A 40 -14.58 -3.92 1.68
N GLY A 41 -14.61 -3.92 3.03
CA GLY A 41 -14.39 -5.12 3.84
C GLY A 41 -13.02 -5.18 4.51
N LYS A 42 -12.17 -4.14 4.40
CA LYS A 42 -10.81 -4.10 4.98
C LYS A 42 -10.80 -4.38 6.48
N SER A 43 -11.46 -3.53 7.27
CA SER A 43 -11.53 -3.66 8.74
C SER A 43 -12.18 -4.98 9.16
N THR A 44 -13.22 -5.43 8.46
CA THR A 44 -13.84 -6.75 8.73
C THR A 44 -12.84 -7.88 8.53
N THR A 45 -12.08 -7.84 7.43
CA THR A 45 -11.03 -8.82 7.15
C THR A 45 -9.96 -8.79 8.24
N LEU A 46 -9.42 -7.60 8.59
CA LEU A 46 -8.42 -7.49 9.66
C LEU A 46 -8.93 -8.00 11.01
N ARG A 47 -10.21 -7.76 11.35
CA ARG A 47 -10.83 -8.28 12.59
C ARG A 47 -10.95 -9.81 12.58
N ILE A 48 -11.24 -10.42 11.44
CA ILE A 48 -11.24 -11.88 11.28
C ILE A 48 -9.82 -12.42 11.46
N LEU A 49 -8.84 -11.83 10.78
CA LEU A 49 -7.44 -12.21 10.92
C LEU A 49 -6.96 -12.08 12.37
N ALA A 50 -7.39 -11.02 13.06
CA ALA A 50 -7.07 -10.74 14.47
C ALA A 50 -7.82 -11.63 15.48
N THR A 51 -8.63 -12.57 15.04
CA THR A 51 -9.48 -13.42 15.91
C THR A 51 -10.52 -12.66 16.74
N ILE A 52 -10.87 -11.43 16.35
CA ILE A 52 -11.92 -10.62 16.99
C ILE A 52 -13.28 -11.02 16.45
N ASP A 53 -13.39 -11.17 15.14
CA ASP A 53 -14.57 -11.72 14.47
C ASP A 53 -14.30 -13.15 13.98
N ARG A 54 -15.35 -13.96 13.90
CA ARG A 54 -15.27 -15.29 13.30
C ARG A 54 -15.76 -15.23 11.85
N PRO A 55 -15.10 -15.90 10.91
CA PRO A 55 -15.63 -16.05 9.57
C PRO A 55 -16.87 -16.97 9.61
N ASP A 56 -17.84 -16.73 8.73
CA ASP A 56 -19.02 -17.59 8.56
C ASP A 56 -18.67 -18.83 7.71
N ALA A 57 -17.67 -18.72 6.81
CA ALA A 57 -17.06 -19.83 6.10
C ALA A 57 -15.59 -19.55 5.77
N GLY A 58 -14.87 -20.59 5.38
CA GLY A 58 -13.43 -20.51 5.12
C GLY A 58 -12.59 -20.65 6.40
N ARG A 59 -11.30 -20.53 6.25
CA ARG A 59 -10.33 -20.68 7.36
C ARG A 59 -9.17 -19.72 7.26
N VAL A 60 -8.60 -19.40 8.40
CA VAL A 60 -7.40 -18.55 8.53
C VAL A 60 -6.38 -19.24 9.41
N TRP A 61 -5.12 -19.19 8.99
CA TRP A 61 -3.98 -19.69 9.75
C TRP A 61 -2.95 -18.60 9.93
N VAL A 62 -2.36 -18.56 11.11
CA VAL A 62 -1.23 -17.68 11.42
C VAL A 62 -0.07 -18.55 11.93
N ARG A 63 1.06 -18.54 11.22
CA ARG A 63 2.21 -19.40 11.48
C ARG A 63 1.82 -20.88 11.65
N GLY A 64 0.87 -21.35 10.82
CA GLY A 64 0.36 -22.71 10.82
C GLY A 64 -0.73 -23.00 11.86
N TYR A 65 -1.06 -22.08 12.76
CA TYR A 65 -2.12 -22.24 13.77
C TYR A 65 -3.46 -21.71 13.26
N ASP A 66 -4.49 -22.56 13.31
CA ASP A 66 -5.85 -22.20 12.92
C ASP A 66 -6.44 -21.18 13.90
N THR A 67 -6.92 -20.04 13.39
CA THR A 67 -7.43 -18.93 14.19
C THR A 67 -8.70 -19.27 14.98
N GLN A 68 -9.45 -20.29 14.56
CA GLN A 68 -10.68 -20.72 15.25
C GLN A 68 -10.41 -21.81 16.27
N GLN A 69 -9.41 -22.68 16.02
CA GLN A 69 -9.07 -23.79 16.91
C GLN A 69 -8.10 -23.36 18.01
N GLU A 70 -7.13 -22.49 17.70
CA GLU A 70 -6.08 -22.05 18.64
C GLU A 70 -6.03 -20.50 18.77
N PRO A 71 -7.15 -19.80 19.01
CA PRO A 71 -7.20 -18.33 18.97
C PRO A 71 -6.27 -17.66 19.98
N GLU A 72 -6.10 -18.25 21.18
CA GLU A 72 -5.21 -17.67 22.18
C GLU A 72 -3.74 -17.74 21.78
N ARG A 73 -3.35 -18.81 21.10
CA ARG A 73 -1.99 -18.97 20.59
C ARG A 73 -1.72 -17.96 19.48
N VAL A 74 -2.68 -17.77 18.58
CA VAL A 74 -2.62 -16.76 17.52
C VAL A 74 -2.53 -15.35 18.11
N ARG A 75 -3.37 -15.00 19.10
CA ARG A 75 -3.33 -13.68 19.76
C ARG A 75 -2.00 -13.34 20.42
N ARG A 76 -1.26 -14.32 20.92
CA ARG A 76 0.07 -14.09 21.49
C ARG A 76 1.11 -13.70 20.44
N MET A 77 0.92 -14.12 19.19
CA MET A 77 1.81 -13.83 18.07
C MET A 77 1.38 -12.61 17.27
N MET A 78 0.20 -12.06 17.54
CA MET A 78 -0.43 -11.03 16.73
C MET A 78 -0.71 -9.76 17.53
N GLY A 79 -0.36 -8.62 16.98
CA GLY A 79 -0.76 -7.30 17.46
C GLY A 79 -1.80 -6.70 16.54
N PHE A 80 -2.90 -6.21 17.09
CA PHE A 80 -3.93 -5.52 16.32
C PHE A 80 -4.12 -4.08 16.80
N MET A 81 -4.07 -3.16 15.85
CA MET A 81 -4.31 -1.73 16.01
C MET A 81 -5.57 -1.36 15.23
N PRO A 82 -6.73 -1.25 15.88
CA PRO A 82 -7.98 -0.87 15.23
C PRO A 82 -8.10 0.64 15.01
N ASP A 83 -8.94 1.06 14.06
CA ASP A 83 -9.42 2.43 13.90
C ASP A 83 -10.98 2.46 13.99
N PRO A 84 -11.60 3.33 14.81
CA PRO A 84 -10.97 4.19 15.82
C PRO A 84 -10.65 3.45 17.13
N PHE A 85 -9.71 3.98 17.90
CA PHE A 85 -9.44 3.54 19.26
C PHE A 85 -9.61 4.69 20.25
N GLY A 86 -10.51 4.53 21.22
CA GLY A 86 -10.71 5.50 22.29
C GLY A 86 -9.54 5.51 23.28
N MET A 87 -8.96 6.68 23.54
CA MET A 87 -7.95 6.84 24.58
C MET A 87 -8.65 7.07 25.93
N PRO A 88 -8.32 6.27 26.96
CA PRO A 88 -8.91 6.47 28.28
C PRO A 88 -8.33 7.73 28.95
N ASP A 89 -9.19 8.42 29.73
CA ASP A 89 -8.77 9.57 30.52
C ASP A 89 -7.89 9.16 31.72
N GLY A 90 -7.08 10.10 32.19
CA GLY A 90 -6.34 9.96 33.44
C GLY A 90 -4.99 9.21 33.33
N PHE A 91 -4.63 8.69 32.17
CA PHE A 91 -3.37 7.99 31.98
C PHE A 91 -2.32 8.87 31.30
N THR A 92 -1.08 8.81 31.78
CA THR A 92 0.08 9.20 30.98
C THR A 92 0.39 8.12 29.95
N VAL A 93 1.19 8.45 28.92
CA VAL A 93 1.62 7.46 27.91
C VAL A 93 2.29 6.26 28.57
N GLU A 94 3.19 6.47 29.52
CA GLU A 94 3.89 5.38 30.23
C GLU A 94 2.91 4.50 31.02
N GLN A 95 2.00 5.12 31.79
CA GLN A 95 0.98 4.38 32.55
C GLN A 95 0.03 3.58 31.65
N PHE A 96 -0.36 4.17 30.50
CA PHE A 96 -1.17 3.49 29.52
C PHE A 96 -0.48 2.23 28.97
N LEU A 97 0.80 2.32 28.62
CA LEU A 97 1.58 1.18 28.14
C LEU A 97 1.80 0.13 29.24
N GLU A 98 2.07 0.55 30.47
CA GLU A 98 2.20 -0.34 31.62
C GLU A 98 0.89 -1.10 31.91
N PHE A 99 -0.26 -0.42 31.81
CA PHE A 99 -1.56 -1.06 31.94
C PHE A 99 -1.72 -2.21 30.95
N PHE A 100 -1.38 -2.02 29.68
CA PHE A 100 -1.45 -3.11 28.70
C PHE A 100 -0.38 -4.19 28.94
N ALA A 101 0.79 -3.85 29.43
CA ALA A 101 1.80 -4.83 29.82
C ALA A 101 1.31 -5.73 30.96
N VAL A 102 0.53 -5.19 31.90
CA VAL A 102 -0.16 -5.99 32.93
C VAL A 102 -1.26 -6.86 32.33
N ALA A 103 -2.10 -6.29 31.45
CA ALA A 103 -3.18 -7.00 30.76
C ALA A 103 -2.68 -8.19 29.94
N TYR A 104 -1.49 -8.06 29.30
CA TYR A 104 -0.80 -9.16 28.61
C TYR A 104 -0.09 -10.13 29.58
N ARG A 105 -0.27 -9.97 30.92
CA ARG A 105 0.31 -10.84 31.96
C ARG A 105 1.84 -10.95 31.92
N LEU A 106 2.52 -9.87 31.52
CA LEU A 106 3.98 -9.84 31.54
C LEU A 106 4.50 -9.76 32.97
N SER A 107 5.58 -10.46 33.28
CA SER A 107 6.24 -10.35 34.57
C SER A 107 6.81 -8.97 34.83
N PRO A 108 6.98 -8.48 36.06
CA PRO A 108 7.44 -7.11 36.36
C PRO A 108 8.73 -6.72 35.64
N ILE A 109 9.70 -7.62 35.54
CA ILE A 109 10.95 -7.37 34.82
C ILE A 109 10.70 -7.20 33.32
N ARG A 110 9.91 -8.08 32.73
CA ARG A 110 9.55 -8.00 31.29
C ARG A 110 8.72 -6.77 30.98
N ARG A 111 7.82 -6.30 31.87
CA ARG A 111 7.03 -5.08 31.67
C ARG A 111 7.94 -3.90 31.43
N LYS A 112 8.87 -3.62 32.34
CA LYS A 112 9.80 -2.50 32.24
C LYS A 112 10.58 -2.53 30.91
N THR A 113 11.12 -3.68 30.54
CA THR A 113 11.88 -3.84 29.30
C THR A 113 11.01 -3.68 28.07
N ARG A 114 9.80 -4.26 28.04
CA ARG A 114 8.88 -4.20 26.89
C ARG A 114 8.28 -2.82 26.69
N VAL A 115 7.91 -2.13 27.76
CA VAL A 115 7.43 -0.75 27.70
C VAL A 115 8.54 0.18 27.19
N ALA A 116 9.75 0.08 27.72
CA ALA A 116 10.89 0.88 27.25
C ALA A 116 11.16 0.61 25.75
N ARG A 117 11.17 -0.65 25.33
CA ARG A 117 11.38 -1.02 23.93
C ARG A 117 10.28 -0.50 22.99
N ALA A 118 9.01 -0.59 23.42
CA ALA A 118 7.90 -0.07 22.64
C ALA A 118 7.98 1.46 22.46
N ILE A 119 8.33 2.18 23.55
CA ILE A 119 8.56 3.63 23.52
C ILE A 119 9.68 4.00 22.54
N GLU A 120 10.80 3.28 22.60
CA GLU A 120 11.94 3.47 21.71
C GLU A 120 11.56 3.25 20.24
N LEU A 121 10.97 2.10 19.92
CA LEU A 121 10.59 1.72 18.54
C LEU A 121 9.61 2.69 17.90
N THR A 122 8.69 3.26 18.70
CA THR A 122 7.67 4.19 18.20
C THR A 122 8.06 5.67 18.35
N ARG A 123 9.28 5.94 18.85
CA ARG A 123 9.86 7.28 19.02
C ARG A 123 8.97 8.23 19.84
N ILE A 124 8.34 7.71 20.92
CA ILE A 124 7.46 8.50 21.80
C ILE A 124 8.09 8.88 23.15
N GLY A 125 9.41 8.73 23.28
CA GLY A 125 10.12 8.93 24.54
C GLY A 125 9.95 10.29 25.18
N GLU A 126 9.94 11.38 24.39
CA GLU A 126 9.78 12.75 24.87
C GLU A 126 8.36 13.04 25.42
N ARG A 127 7.36 12.28 25.02
CA ARG A 127 5.94 12.41 25.43
C ARG A 127 5.51 11.38 26.48
N ARG A 128 6.44 10.59 27.03
CA ARG A 128 6.10 9.49 27.96
C ARG A 128 5.31 9.90 29.20
N LYS A 129 5.49 11.15 29.66
CA LYS A 129 4.82 11.71 30.83
C LYS A 129 3.55 12.52 30.50
N ASP A 130 3.28 12.79 29.22
CA ASP A 130 2.11 13.53 28.79
C ASP A 130 0.87 12.67 28.91
N LYS A 131 -0.29 13.28 29.11
CA LYS A 131 -1.58 12.57 29.11
C LYS A 131 -1.95 12.12 27.71
N VAL A 132 -2.38 10.87 27.56
CA VAL A 132 -2.72 10.29 26.25
C VAL A 132 -3.84 11.04 25.52
N THR A 133 -4.75 11.66 26.26
CA THR A 133 -5.88 12.44 25.70
C THR A 133 -5.44 13.79 25.12
N GLU A 134 -4.36 14.38 25.63
CA GLU A 134 -3.85 15.70 25.24
C GLU A 134 -2.92 15.64 24.00
N LEU A 135 -2.56 14.45 23.54
CA LEU A 135 -1.70 14.24 22.39
C LEU A 135 -2.40 14.58 21.07
N SER A 136 -1.61 15.09 20.10
CA SER A 136 -2.07 15.21 18.71
C SER A 136 -2.40 13.83 18.13
N LYS A 137 -3.12 13.79 17.01
CA LYS A 137 -3.50 12.55 16.34
C LYS A 137 -2.30 11.67 16.00
N GLY A 138 -1.22 12.26 15.47
CA GLY A 138 0.01 11.53 15.13
C GLY A 138 0.67 10.90 16.35
N TRP A 139 0.76 11.61 17.46
CA TRP A 139 1.27 11.06 18.70
C TRP A 139 0.37 9.95 19.26
N LYS A 140 -0.96 10.10 19.19
CA LYS A 140 -1.92 9.05 19.58
C LYS A 140 -1.72 7.78 18.75
N GLN A 141 -1.52 7.89 17.44
CA GLN A 141 -1.26 6.74 16.58
C GLN A 141 0.04 6.02 16.94
N ARG A 142 1.11 6.74 17.25
CA ARG A 142 2.37 6.14 17.74
C ARG A 142 2.21 5.46 19.09
N VAL A 143 1.42 6.04 20.02
CA VAL A 143 1.10 5.41 21.30
C VAL A 143 0.28 4.12 21.11
N LEU A 144 -0.67 4.10 20.19
CA LEU A 144 -1.44 2.89 19.84
C LEU A 144 -0.55 1.82 19.22
N LEU A 145 0.37 2.21 18.36
CA LEU A 145 1.35 1.28 17.80
C LEU A 145 2.26 0.73 18.92
N ALA A 146 2.73 1.57 19.85
CA ALA A 146 3.50 1.13 21.01
C ALA A 146 2.74 0.11 21.86
N LYS A 147 1.46 0.40 22.16
CA LYS A 147 0.55 -0.54 22.86
C LYS A 147 0.46 -1.87 22.11
N THR A 148 0.38 -1.83 20.79
CA THR A 148 0.27 -3.03 19.95
C THR A 148 1.55 -3.87 19.97
N LEU A 149 2.71 -3.26 20.24
CA LEU A 149 4.02 -3.90 20.32
C LEU A 149 4.38 -4.48 21.70
N ILE A 150 3.63 -4.18 22.77
CA ILE A 150 3.98 -4.49 24.16
C ILE A 150 4.31 -5.98 24.39
N HIS A 151 3.54 -6.88 23.81
CA HIS A 151 3.73 -8.34 23.99
C HIS A 151 4.67 -8.95 22.94
N ASP A 152 5.33 -8.11 22.11
CA ASP A 152 6.29 -8.48 21.07
C ASP A 152 5.71 -9.43 20.01
N PRO A 153 4.61 -9.07 19.37
CA PRO A 153 4.01 -9.89 18.33
C PRO A 153 4.94 -10.04 17.12
N SER A 154 4.86 -11.18 16.43
CA SER A 154 5.55 -11.39 15.15
C SER A 154 4.74 -10.86 13.95
N VAL A 155 3.42 -10.75 14.10
CA VAL A 155 2.49 -10.26 13.07
C VAL A 155 1.77 -9.02 13.59
N LEU A 156 1.72 -7.97 12.79
CA LEU A 156 1.03 -6.71 13.09
C LEU A 156 -0.09 -6.49 12.06
N LEU A 157 -1.28 -6.24 12.55
CA LEU A 157 -2.44 -5.83 11.76
C LEU A 157 -2.78 -4.38 12.14
N LEU A 158 -2.68 -3.46 11.18
CA LEU A 158 -2.84 -2.04 11.41
C LEU A 158 -3.99 -1.53 10.53
N ASP A 159 -5.10 -1.13 11.16
CA ASP A 159 -6.28 -0.65 10.45
C ASP A 159 -6.23 0.87 10.32
N GLU A 160 -6.10 1.38 9.07
CA GLU A 160 -6.02 2.80 8.70
C GLU A 160 -5.05 3.64 9.60
N PRO A 161 -3.81 3.16 9.91
CA PRO A 161 -2.99 3.77 10.95
C PRO A 161 -2.46 5.17 10.60
N ALA A 162 -2.43 5.52 9.31
CA ALA A 162 -1.98 6.83 8.82
C ALA A 162 -3.14 7.79 8.47
N ALA A 163 -4.39 7.33 8.65
CA ALA A 163 -5.56 8.13 8.27
C ALA A 163 -5.64 9.46 9.04
N GLY A 164 -5.72 10.56 8.28
CA GLY A 164 -5.83 11.92 8.82
C GLY A 164 -4.59 12.41 9.59
N LEU A 165 -3.44 11.82 9.34
CA LEU A 165 -2.15 12.39 9.75
C LEU A 165 -1.73 13.51 8.79
N ASP A 166 -1.06 14.51 9.34
CA ASP A 166 -0.35 15.49 8.51
C ASP A 166 0.82 14.84 7.76
N PRO A 167 1.35 15.47 6.69
CA PRO A 167 2.41 14.89 5.88
C PRO A 167 3.68 14.51 6.68
N ALA A 168 4.08 15.32 7.65
CA ALA A 168 5.28 15.06 8.46
C ALA A 168 5.07 13.85 9.38
N ALA A 169 3.95 13.79 10.11
CA ALA A 169 3.60 12.66 10.96
C ALA A 169 3.46 11.36 10.16
N ARG A 170 2.96 11.44 8.91
CA ARG A 170 2.84 10.30 8.00
C ARG A 170 4.21 9.76 7.60
N ILE A 171 5.17 10.62 7.26
CA ILE A 171 6.54 10.22 6.94
C ILE A 171 7.19 9.50 8.14
N GLU A 172 7.10 10.09 9.32
CA GLU A 172 7.66 9.50 10.53
C GLU A 172 7.01 8.15 10.90
N PHE A 173 5.68 8.04 10.75
CA PHE A 173 4.98 6.77 10.97
C PHE A 173 5.45 5.69 9.99
N ARG A 174 5.65 6.05 8.73
CA ARG A 174 6.18 5.16 7.68
C ARG A 174 7.58 4.64 8.03
N GLU A 175 8.46 5.50 8.54
CA GLU A 175 9.80 5.11 8.99
C GLU A 175 9.76 4.11 10.16
N ILE A 176 8.80 4.28 11.09
CA ILE A 176 8.61 3.32 12.18
C ILE A 176 8.17 1.95 11.60
N ILE A 177 7.24 1.93 10.65
CA ILE A 177 6.80 0.68 10.01
C ILE A 177 7.95 -0.01 9.29
N ARG A 178 8.79 0.73 8.54
CA ARG A 178 9.99 0.17 7.89
C ARG A 178 10.93 -0.46 8.93
N THR A 179 11.21 0.24 10.02
CA THR A 179 12.05 -0.27 11.11
C THR A 179 11.49 -1.58 11.67
N LEU A 180 10.18 -1.67 11.87
CA LEU A 180 9.53 -2.89 12.38
C LEU A 180 9.63 -4.05 11.39
N ARG A 181 9.46 -3.79 10.08
CA ARG A 181 9.67 -4.78 9.02
C ARG A 181 11.12 -5.27 9.01
N ASP A 182 12.07 -4.36 9.07
CA ASP A 182 13.51 -4.68 9.05
C ASP A 182 13.94 -5.49 10.29
N LEU A 183 13.18 -5.39 11.39
CA LEU A 183 13.28 -6.26 12.55
C LEU A 183 12.60 -7.64 12.38
N GLY A 184 12.13 -7.95 11.17
CA GLY A 184 11.51 -9.23 10.83
C GLY A 184 10.04 -9.37 11.19
N LYS A 185 9.34 -8.27 11.53
CA LYS A 185 7.89 -8.31 11.76
C LYS A 185 7.15 -8.44 10.43
N THR A 186 6.14 -9.30 10.39
CA THR A 186 5.18 -9.33 9.28
C THR A 186 4.09 -8.30 9.55
N ILE A 187 3.85 -7.39 8.60
CA ILE A 187 2.98 -6.23 8.84
C ILE A 187 1.90 -6.17 7.75
N ILE A 188 0.65 -6.02 8.16
CA ILE A 188 -0.48 -5.79 7.28
C ILE A 188 -1.05 -4.42 7.62
N VAL A 189 -1.08 -3.53 6.65
CA VAL A 189 -1.58 -2.16 6.82
C VAL A 189 -2.74 -1.95 5.88
N SER A 190 -3.93 -1.62 6.40
CA SER A 190 -5.03 -1.17 5.56
C SER A 190 -4.94 0.32 5.28
N SER A 191 -5.31 0.72 4.06
CA SER A 191 -5.53 2.12 3.68
C SER A 191 -6.55 2.21 2.56
N HIS A 192 -7.19 3.35 2.43
CA HIS A 192 -7.98 3.72 1.26
C HIS A 192 -7.16 4.57 0.28
N ILE A 193 -5.92 4.92 0.63
CA ILE A 193 -5.01 5.72 -0.17
C ILE A 193 -3.77 4.91 -0.50
N LEU A 194 -3.55 4.65 -1.79
CA LEU A 194 -2.43 3.84 -2.26
C LEU A 194 -1.08 4.47 -1.97
N THR A 195 -0.98 5.81 -2.15
CA THR A 195 0.26 6.58 -1.91
C THR A 195 0.78 6.47 -0.47
N GLU A 196 -0.12 6.21 0.48
CA GLU A 196 0.27 6.00 1.86
C GLU A 196 1.10 4.73 2.06
N LEU A 197 0.83 3.70 1.26
CA LEU A 197 1.47 2.39 1.33
C LEU A 197 2.68 2.27 0.40
N ALA A 198 2.72 3.09 -0.66
CA ALA A 198 3.85 3.13 -1.57
C ALA A 198 5.17 3.42 -0.82
N GLY A 199 6.21 2.69 -1.18
CA GLY A 199 7.56 2.88 -0.65
C GLY A 199 7.86 2.19 0.69
N PHE A 200 6.92 1.45 1.32
CA PHE A 200 7.24 0.57 2.44
C PHE A 200 6.57 -0.82 2.41
N CYS A 201 5.53 -1.00 1.60
CA CYS A 201 4.96 -2.33 1.36
C CYS A 201 5.71 -3.06 0.26
N ASP A 202 5.91 -4.36 0.44
CA ASP A 202 6.52 -5.26 -0.54
C ASP A 202 5.46 -5.85 -1.48
N SER A 203 4.25 -6.00 -0.95
CA SER A 203 3.09 -6.58 -1.65
C SER A 203 1.83 -5.80 -1.33
N VAL A 204 0.85 -5.87 -2.22
CA VAL A 204 -0.45 -5.23 -2.02
C VAL A 204 -1.60 -6.17 -2.39
N GLY A 205 -2.73 -5.95 -1.73
CA GLY A 205 -4.00 -6.55 -2.09
C GLY A 205 -5.07 -5.48 -2.21
N ILE A 206 -5.82 -5.51 -3.30
CA ILE A 206 -6.90 -4.59 -3.58
C ILE A 206 -8.22 -5.31 -3.36
N ILE A 207 -9.02 -4.77 -2.45
CA ILE A 207 -10.33 -5.31 -2.12
C ILE A 207 -11.44 -4.33 -2.52
N GLU A 208 -12.50 -4.86 -3.10
CA GLU A 208 -13.72 -4.13 -3.37
C GLU A 208 -14.94 -4.99 -3.06
N ARG A 209 -15.93 -4.42 -2.37
CA ARG A 209 -17.19 -5.10 -2.01
C ARG A 209 -16.98 -6.49 -1.42
N GLY A 210 -15.96 -6.62 -0.55
CA GLY A 210 -15.62 -7.86 0.13
C GLY A 210 -14.84 -8.88 -0.70
N ARG A 211 -14.47 -8.56 -1.94
CA ARG A 211 -13.72 -9.49 -2.83
C ARG A 211 -12.32 -8.98 -3.10
N MET A 212 -11.34 -9.86 -3.04
CA MET A 212 -10.00 -9.57 -3.51
C MET A 212 -10.00 -9.45 -5.02
N LEU A 213 -9.63 -8.28 -5.56
CA LEU A 213 -9.51 -8.04 -6.99
C LEU A 213 -8.15 -8.48 -7.51
N VAL A 214 -7.11 -8.10 -6.75
CA VAL A 214 -5.71 -8.38 -7.07
C VAL A 214 -4.95 -8.56 -5.77
N SER A 215 -3.97 -9.45 -5.74
CA SER A 215 -3.01 -9.60 -4.65
C SER A 215 -1.67 -10.08 -5.22
N GLY A 216 -0.56 -9.50 -4.76
CA GLY A 216 0.78 -9.88 -5.18
C GLY A 216 1.84 -8.84 -4.82
N LYS A 217 3.08 -9.13 -5.23
CA LYS A 217 4.18 -8.17 -5.11
C LYS A 217 3.90 -6.94 -5.95
N ILE A 218 4.28 -5.78 -5.44
CA ILE A 218 4.04 -4.50 -6.12
C ILE A 218 4.69 -4.52 -7.50
N ASP A 219 5.96 -4.97 -7.60
CA ASP A 219 6.68 -5.02 -8.86
C ASP A 219 5.98 -5.93 -9.88
N ASP A 220 5.52 -7.13 -9.48
CA ASP A 220 4.80 -8.05 -10.36
C ASP A 220 3.48 -7.47 -10.87
N ILE A 221 2.80 -6.69 -10.02
CA ILE A 221 1.55 -6.01 -10.39
C ILE A 221 1.86 -4.88 -11.38
N LEU A 222 2.87 -4.05 -11.09
CA LEU A 222 3.31 -2.98 -11.98
C LEU A 222 3.78 -3.53 -13.34
N ASP A 223 4.51 -4.64 -13.35
CA ASP A 223 4.98 -5.29 -14.57
C ASP A 223 3.84 -5.78 -15.47
N ARG A 224 2.80 -6.32 -14.86
CA ARG A 224 1.59 -6.75 -15.60
C ARG A 224 0.77 -5.60 -16.14
N LEU A 225 0.75 -4.48 -15.42
CA LEU A 225 -0.01 -3.29 -15.79
C LEU A 225 0.74 -2.40 -16.79
N ASN A 226 2.08 -2.42 -16.72
CA ASN A 226 2.97 -1.68 -17.62
C ASN A 226 3.84 -2.66 -18.43
N PRO A 227 3.27 -3.38 -19.40
CA PRO A 227 4.05 -4.32 -20.21
C PRO A 227 5.07 -3.63 -21.12
N SER A 228 4.99 -2.31 -21.22
CA SER A 228 5.79 -1.48 -22.12
C SER A 228 6.30 -0.23 -21.39
N ASP A 229 7.57 0.10 -21.59
CA ASP A 229 8.13 1.33 -21.06
C ASP A 229 7.69 2.54 -21.89
N GLN A 230 7.45 3.67 -21.23
CA GLN A 230 7.28 4.96 -21.85
C GLN A 230 8.52 5.82 -21.61
N LEU A 231 9.10 6.34 -22.70
CA LEU A 231 10.22 7.26 -22.66
C LEU A 231 9.72 8.68 -22.97
N ALA A 232 9.95 9.61 -22.04
CA ALA A 232 9.64 11.01 -22.22
C ALA A 232 10.90 11.78 -22.62
N PHE A 233 10.87 12.41 -23.77
CA PHE A 233 11.92 13.28 -24.31
C PHE A 233 11.49 14.72 -24.19
N GLU A 234 12.21 15.50 -23.43
CA GLU A 234 12.03 16.96 -23.40
C GLU A 234 12.79 17.56 -24.57
N VAL A 235 12.10 18.19 -25.49
CA VAL A 235 12.68 18.74 -26.73
C VAL A 235 12.44 20.23 -26.86
N LEU A 236 13.46 20.94 -27.34
CA LEU A 236 13.37 22.35 -27.75
C LEU A 236 13.05 22.43 -29.22
N GLY A 237 12.11 23.31 -29.61
CA GLY A 237 11.70 23.51 -30.99
C GLY A 237 10.50 22.66 -31.39
N ASP A 238 10.45 22.20 -32.66
CA ASP A 238 9.28 21.49 -33.21
C ASP A 238 9.18 20.03 -32.69
N PRO A 239 8.24 19.72 -31.78
CA PRO A 239 8.07 18.39 -31.25
C PRO A 239 7.56 17.38 -32.31
N ARG A 240 6.98 17.87 -33.42
CA ARG A 240 6.46 17.01 -34.48
C ARG A 240 7.61 16.33 -35.25
N LEU A 241 8.79 16.96 -35.31
CA LEU A 241 9.98 16.33 -35.89
C LEU A 241 10.42 15.16 -35.02
N ALA A 242 10.54 15.37 -33.72
CA ALA A 242 10.89 14.31 -32.76
C ALA A 242 9.88 13.15 -32.81
N ALA A 243 8.58 13.46 -32.81
CA ALA A 243 7.53 12.47 -32.89
C ALA A 243 7.64 11.61 -34.16
N ARG A 244 7.85 12.22 -35.35
CA ARG A 244 8.05 11.47 -36.60
C ARG A 244 9.26 10.59 -36.60
N VAL A 245 10.38 11.07 -36.05
CA VAL A 245 11.62 10.28 -35.92
C VAL A 245 11.41 9.07 -35.03
N LEU A 246 10.79 9.25 -33.89
CA LEU A 246 10.48 8.15 -32.95
C LEU A 246 9.46 7.17 -33.53
N GLN A 247 8.39 7.66 -34.19
CA GLN A 247 7.37 6.81 -34.79
C GLN A 247 7.93 5.90 -35.91
N SER A 248 8.99 6.30 -36.57
CA SER A 248 9.65 5.48 -37.62
C SER A 248 10.47 4.31 -37.08
N ARG A 249 10.61 4.20 -35.77
CA ARG A 249 11.45 3.17 -35.15
C ARG A 249 10.65 1.88 -34.87
N PRO A 250 11.19 0.70 -35.21
CA PRO A 250 10.48 -0.57 -35.07
C PRO A 250 10.19 -0.94 -33.61
N GLU A 251 11.00 -0.45 -32.67
CA GLU A 251 10.86 -0.65 -31.23
C GLU A 251 9.77 0.22 -30.58
N VAL A 252 9.29 1.26 -31.26
CA VAL A 252 8.26 2.18 -30.78
C VAL A 252 6.89 1.70 -31.27
N SER A 253 5.92 1.65 -30.38
CA SER A 253 4.53 1.30 -30.70
C SER A 253 3.65 2.53 -30.91
N GLU A 254 3.86 3.57 -30.10
CA GLU A 254 3.03 4.78 -30.12
C GLU A 254 3.87 6.00 -29.71
N VAL A 255 3.55 7.17 -30.24
CA VAL A 255 4.18 8.44 -29.88
C VAL A 255 3.10 9.50 -29.63
N GLY A 256 3.15 10.11 -28.43
CA GLY A 256 2.33 11.25 -28.03
C GLY A 256 3.16 12.52 -27.88
N VAL A 257 2.52 13.68 -28.03
CA VAL A 257 3.13 14.99 -27.76
C VAL A 257 2.32 15.67 -26.67
N GLU A 258 2.98 16.06 -25.59
CA GLU A 258 2.37 16.77 -24.46
C GLU A 258 2.89 18.21 -24.40
N GLY A 259 2.01 19.15 -24.01
CA GLY A 259 2.38 20.56 -23.83
C GLY A 259 2.38 21.41 -25.11
N ALA A 260 1.81 20.90 -26.23
CA ALA A 260 1.74 21.65 -27.51
C ALA A 260 0.56 22.62 -27.60
N GLU A 261 -0.34 22.68 -26.63
CA GLU A 261 -1.44 23.63 -26.60
C GLU A 261 -0.96 24.99 -26.03
N GLY A 262 -0.56 25.90 -26.90
CA GLY A 262 -0.26 27.30 -26.53
C GLY A 262 1.18 27.79 -26.78
N ALA A 263 2.05 27.02 -27.40
CA ALA A 263 3.42 27.43 -27.68
C ALA A 263 3.52 28.22 -29.06
N GLU A 264 2.71 29.25 -29.23
CA GLU A 264 3.01 30.35 -30.17
C GLU A 264 3.81 31.47 -29.49
N GLY A 265 4.79 31.13 -28.61
CA GLY A 265 5.57 32.15 -27.90
C GLY A 265 6.74 31.59 -27.10
N GLU A 266 7.94 31.75 -27.62
CA GLU A 266 9.26 32.00 -27.00
C GLU A 266 9.92 31.03 -25.98
N SER A 267 9.32 29.97 -25.51
CA SER A 267 10.11 28.92 -24.85
C SER A 267 9.69 27.51 -25.32
N GLY A 268 10.02 27.20 -26.56
CA GLY A 268 9.65 25.99 -27.28
C GLY A 268 10.03 24.64 -26.64
N LEU A 269 9.83 24.46 -25.34
CA LEU A 269 10.03 23.21 -24.64
C LEU A 269 8.73 22.39 -24.70
N ALA A 270 8.81 21.19 -25.29
CA ALA A 270 7.69 20.24 -25.36
C ALA A 270 8.16 18.86 -24.93
N THR A 271 7.24 18.04 -24.45
CA THR A 271 7.53 16.65 -24.10
C THR A 271 6.97 15.69 -25.14
N VAL A 272 7.83 14.87 -25.73
CA VAL A 272 7.45 13.81 -26.67
C VAL A 272 7.56 12.47 -25.93
N VAL A 273 6.46 11.74 -25.83
CA VAL A 273 6.39 10.46 -25.14
C VAL A 273 6.33 9.32 -26.14
N ALA A 274 7.31 8.43 -26.10
CA ALA A 274 7.36 7.23 -26.94
C ALA A 274 7.04 5.99 -26.10
N THR A 275 5.99 5.27 -26.43
CA THR A 275 5.66 3.96 -25.87
C THR A 275 6.40 2.87 -26.62
N LEU A 276 7.16 2.03 -25.94
CA LEU A 276 7.95 0.96 -26.53
C LEU A 276 7.15 -0.34 -26.62
N LYS A 277 7.56 -1.28 -27.49
CA LYS A 277 6.98 -2.63 -27.62
C LYS A 277 7.46 -3.60 -26.54
N GLY A 278 7.70 -3.13 -25.33
CA GLY A 278 8.20 -3.90 -24.20
C GLY A 278 9.07 -3.04 -23.30
N ARG A 279 9.80 -3.69 -22.38
CA ARG A 279 10.75 -2.98 -21.52
C ARG A 279 11.99 -2.57 -22.28
N SER A 280 12.46 -1.37 -21.99
CA SER A 280 13.65 -0.80 -22.64
C SER A 280 14.94 -1.18 -21.91
N GLU A 281 15.89 -1.71 -22.66
CA GLU A 281 17.27 -1.81 -22.18
C GLU A 281 17.99 -0.46 -22.23
N PRO A 282 19.01 -0.22 -21.39
CA PRO A 282 19.80 1.01 -21.42
C PRO A 282 20.35 1.36 -22.80
N GLN A 283 20.73 0.34 -23.58
CA GLN A 283 21.26 0.49 -24.93
C GLN A 283 20.19 1.00 -25.92
N GLN A 284 18.96 0.52 -25.81
CA GLN A 284 17.85 0.99 -26.65
C GLN A 284 17.50 2.47 -26.36
N ARG A 285 17.52 2.86 -25.06
CA ARG A 285 17.31 4.27 -24.67
C ARG A 285 18.39 5.17 -25.24
N ALA A 286 19.64 4.77 -25.14
CA ALA A 286 20.77 5.49 -25.72
C ALA A 286 20.67 5.61 -27.25
N MET A 287 20.24 4.54 -27.92
CA MET A 287 20.05 4.52 -29.38
C MET A 287 18.92 5.47 -29.81
N LEU A 288 17.79 5.49 -29.14
CA LEU A 288 16.68 6.40 -29.46
C LEU A 288 17.09 7.87 -29.26
N LEU A 289 17.85 8.15 -28.19
CA LEU A 289 18.40 9.49 -27.99
C LEU A 289 19.38 9.87 -29.11
N ALA A 290 20.30 8.98 -29.50
CA ALA A 290 21.26 9.24 -30.57
C ALA A 290 20.56 9.51 -31.91
N VAL A 291 19.48 8.82 -32.21
CA VAL A 291 18.70 9.02 -33.44
C VAL A 291 18.05 10.39 -33.46
N LEU A 292 17.49 10.87 -32.32
CA LEU A 292 16.92 12.21 -32.21
C LEU A 292 18.00 13.29 -32.44
N VAL A 293 19.17 13.13 -31.80
CA VAL A 293 20.31 14.05 -31.95
C VAL A 293 20.81 14.07 -33.41
N ALA A 294 20.92 12.91 -34.05
CA ALA A 294 21.29 12.80 -35.47
C ALA A 294 20.29 13.49 -36.41
N ALA A 295 19.01 13.47 -36.05
CA ALA A 295 17.95 14.21 -36.76
C ALA A 295 17.90 15.72 -36.41
N ARG A 296 18.91 16.23 -35.68
CA ARG A 296 19.03 17.63 -35.22
C ARG A 296 17.91 18.07 -34.29
N VAL A 297 17.26 17.13 -33.58
CA VAL A 297 16.34 17.46 -32.51
C VAL A 297 17.15 17.86 -31.27
N GLN A 298 16.85 19.02 -30.71
CA GLN A 298 17.48 19.48 -29.46
C GLN A 298 16.79 18.83 -28.26
N VAL A 299 17.38 17.75 -27.74
CA VAL A 299 16.87 17.03 -26.57
C VAL A 299 17.51 17.61 -25.30
N CYS A 300 16.69 18.11 -24.37
CA CYS A 300 17.10 18.68 -23.10
C CYS A 300 17.02 17.69 -21.93
N GLY A 301 16.15 16.68 -22.05
CA GLY A 301 15.95 15.69 -21.03
C GLY A 301 15.45 14.36 -21.59
N LEU A 302 15.81 13.26 -20.92
CA LEU A 302 15.28 11.92 -21.15
C LEU A 302 14.92 11.30 -19.82
N SER A 303 13.68 10.93 -19.64
CA SER A 303 13.20 10.21 -18.46
C SER A 303 12.40 8.97 -18.87
N THR A 304 12.44 7.94 -18.04
CA THR A 304 11.55 6.80 -18.18
C THR A 304 10.29 7.09 -17.37
N ARG A 305 9.14 7.16 -18.02
CA ARG A 305 7.85 7.20 -17.35
C ARG A 305 7.42 5.77 -17.10
N GLN A 306 7.41 5.39 -15.85
CA GLN A 306 6.67 4.22 -15.38
C GLN A 306 5.38 4.76 -14.76
N GLU A 307 4.25 4.35 -15.32
CA GLU A 307 2.99 4.62 -14.66
C GLU A 307 3.05 3.94 -13.30
N GLY A 308 3.02 4.75 -12.24
CA GLY A 308 2.92 4.25 -10.88
C GLY A 308 1.57 3.58 -10.66
N LEU A 309 1.44 2.83 -9.58
CA LEU A 309 0.13 2.31 -9.16
C LEU A 309 -0.94 3.42 -9.09
N GLU A 310 -0.53 4.66 -8.82
CA GLU A 310 -1.40 5.85 -8.75
C GLU A 310 -1.98 6.24 -10.10
N ASP A 311 -1.15 6.31 -11.14
CA ASP A 311 -1.59 6.66 -12.50
C ASP A 311 -2.55 5.60 -13.04
N LEU A 312 -2.31 4.34 -12.71
CA LEU A 312 -3.18 3.23 -13.06
C LEU A 312 -4.53 3.30 -12.35
N PHE A 313 -4.53 3.67 -11.07
CA PHE A 313 -5.78 3.92 -10.34
C PHE A 313 -6.55 5.10 -10.91
N LEU A 314 -5.89 6.19 -11.26
CA LEU A 314 -6.51 7.36 -11.88
C LEU A 314 -7.07 7.04 -13.27
N LYS A 315 -6.41 6.21 -14.08
CA LYS A 315 -6.93 5.75 -15.39
C LYS A 315 -8.18 4.88 -15.23
N VAL A 316 -8.21 3.98 -14.27
CA VAL A 316 -9.41 3.16 -13.97
C VAL A 316 -10.55 4.04 -13.47
N ALA A 317 -10.25 5.08 -12.68
CA ALA A 317 -11.22 6.05 -12.19
C ALA A 317 -11.72 6.98 -13.30
N GLY A 318 -10.83 7.45 -14.18
CA GLY A 318 -11.15 8.43 -15.22
C GLY A 318 -11.94 7.88 -16.41
N GLN A 319 -11.88 6.58 -16.68
CA GLN A 319 -12.64 5.96 -17.79
C GLN A 319 -14.16 5.83 -17.51
N GLN A 320 -14.62 6.11 -16.29
CA GLN A 320 -16.04 6.00 -15.91
C GLN A 320 -16.60 7.29 -15.29
N GLY A 321 -16.29 8.44 -15.86
CA GLY A 321 -16.79 9.78 -15.52
C GLY A 321 -17.93 9.87 -14.49
N GLY A 322 -17.60 10.00 -13.21
CA GLY A 322 -18.56 10.34 -12.16
C GLY A 322 -18.33 9.66 -10.82
N GLY A 323 -17.83 10.39 -9.85
CA GLY A 323 -17.95 10.10 -8.43
C GLY A 323 -16.94 9.09 -7.85
N GLN A 324 -16.49 9.37 -6.64
CA GLN A 324 -15.55 8.51 -5.87
C GLN A 324 -16.00 7.05 -5.69
N ALA A 325 -17.28 6.73 -5.93
CA ALA A 325 -17.84 5.39 -5.79
C ALA A 325 -17.55 4.45 -6.99
N GLU A 326 -17.21 5.00 -8.17
CA GLU A 326 -16.92 4.23 -9.39
C GLU A 326 -15.43 3.94 -9.58
N MET A 327 -14.58 4.57 -8.78
CA MET A 327 -13.12 4.49 -8.87
C MET A 327 -12.56 3.07 -8.75
N PHE A 328 -13.32 2.14 -8.18
CA PHE A 328 -12.91 0.77 -7.90
C PHE A 328 -13.88 -0.27 -8.49
N SER A 329 -14.39 -0.03 -9.70
CA SER A 329 -15.24 -1.03 -10.34
C SER A 329 -14.42 -2.30 -10.64
N GLY A 330 -14.82 -3.41 -10.04
CA GLY A 330 -14.14 -4.71 -10.18
C GLY A 330 -14.02 -5.19 -11.62
N ASP A 331 -14.95 -4.77 -12.50
CA ASP A 331 -14.92 -5.13 -13.92
C ASP A 331 -13.88 -4.32 -14.70
N ALA A 332 -13.66 -3.05 -14.35
CA ALA A 332 -12.61 -2.23 -14.95
C ALA A 332 -11.22 -2.77 -14.60
N MET A 333 -11.01 -3.14 -13.32
CA MET A 333 -9.76 -3.70 -12.84
C MET A 333 -9.48 -5.08 -13.47
N ARG A 334 -10.49 -5.95 -13.60
CA ARG A 334 -10.34 -7.27 -14.25
C ARG A 334 -9.99 -7.17 -15.73
N ARG A 335 -10.54 -6.20 -16.45
CA ARG A 335 -10.20 -5.94 -17.86
C ARG A 335 -8.76 -5.49 -18.01
N LEU A 336 -8.30 -4.59 -17.13
CA LEU A 336 -6.93 -4.08 -17.11
C LEU A 336 -5.91 -5.19 -16.81
N LEU A 337 -6.23 -6.09 -15.89
CA LEU A 337 -5.33 -7.14 -15.41
C LEU A 337 -5.36 -8.42 -16.27
N GLY A 338 -6.18 -8.47 -17.33
CA GLY A 338 -6.31 -9.66 -18.18
C GLY A 338 -6.77 -10.92 -17.43
N ALA A 339 -7.39 -10.76 -16.25
CA ALA A 339 -7.86 -11.88 -15.45
C ALA A 339 -8.96 -12.61 -16.20
N ARG A 340 -8.67 -13.83 -16.67
CA ARG A 340 -9.65 -14.75 -17.22
C ARG A 340 -10.76 -14.96 -16.18
N LYS A 341 -12.03 -14.91 -16.63
CA LYS A 341 -13.16 -15.34 -15.83
C LYS A 341 -12.84 -16.70 -15.24
N ALA A 342 -12.83 -16.79 -13.92
CA ALA A 342 -12.90 -18.09 -13.27
C ALA A 342 -14.22 -18.72 -13.73
N THR A 343 -14.15 -19.68 -14.61
CA THR A 343 -15.26 -20.54 -14.98
C THR A 343 -15.65 -21.34 -13.74
N SER A 344 -16.89 -21.19 -13.38
CA SER A 344 -17.77 -21.88 -12.42
C SER A 344 -17.19 -23.10 -11.71
#